data_b648173de02c87b35e2487c282848446
#
_entry.id   b648173de02c87b35e2487c282848446
#
_cell.length_a   1.000
_cell.length_b   1.000
_cell.length_c   1.000
_cell.angle_alpha   90.00
_cell.angle_beta   90.00
_cell.angle_gamma   90.00
#
_symmetry.space_group_name_H-M   'P 1'
#
loop_
_entity.id
_entity.type
_entity.pdbx_description
1 polymer ?
#
loop_
_entity_poly.entity_id
_entity_poly.type
_entity_poly.pdbx_seq_one_letter_code
_entity_poly.pdbx_strand_id
1 'polypeptide(L)'
;MEQILGQMAGLQLLNHFFITLLIIIPMVLIARTVVAGTRYSPILIIVIFGLLMGLVLVKTGTTTPGLPEFPIVGLMSKVTIIALIASFFVGGQELFKILSGKSFDIEDIIKPSDEEMVLGTKRTQLVFIVRAFFILIGLESTKRLIQGYPADDILGSFYPLIAYLGLVGSVILIDYKAIILDKRRYIGKGLAELAGILVILLLSQVIATWIKPLIGLPQIFFAMILSAALGMMFTNWKFGPTLRALLFAGIPVVLAANFIVGGSQFLEAFQLTELYSVIGYGFFGQIFWMFGGLALLIFLGKANHVRNLAPGMAGALSHSGLTGACTAGDLGHEAAARAPIMINVPFFGHVFVFSILAASAGAGQLMTGWAGAVGLVGIVLTILSLGRLKKANGDDALEVKGLMLFAFGWQLTAVFGSFLLMHISGAPISSAAMATSSALSHFGLFAATQGGMFGDQAAGLIPFIFAMPFLVHPAVFGMFGRAASNEGRMPSKTTLVFAIIGTLGVIASLFILPTL
;
A
#
# COMPACT_ATOMS: atom_id res chain seq x y z
N MET A 1 -21.01 -22.80 -32.89
CA MET A 1 -21.63 -21.84 -31.96
C MET A 1 -20.68 -21.51 -30.78
N GLU A 2 -20.16 -22.53 -30.07
CA GLU A 2 -19.17 -22.29 -28.97
C GLU A 2 -17.94 -21.54 -29.39
N GLN A 3 -17.38 -21.80 -30.57
CA GLN A 3 -16.20 -21.09 -31.08
C GLN A 3 -16.47 -19.60 -31.37
N ILE A 4 -17.69 -19.28 -31.84
CA ILE A 4 -18.11 -17.88 -32.07
C ILE A 4 -18.35 -17.18 -30.74
N LEU A 5 -18.98 -17.84 -29.75
CA LEU A 5 -19.20 -17.32 -28.41
C LEU A 5 -17.85 -17.09 -27.70
N GLY A 6 -16.89 -18.01 -27.85
CA GLY A 6 -15.53 -17.81 -27.32
C GLY A 6 -14.79 -16.63 -27.96
N GLN A 7 -14.94 -16.41 -29.28
CA GLN A 7 -14.36 -15.26 -29.95
C GLN A 7 -15.00 -13.93 -29.51
N MET A 8 -16.35 -13.91 -29.33
CA MET A 8 -17.06 -12.74 -28.83
C MET A 8 -16.64 -12.40 -27.38
N ALA A 9 -16.51 -13.40 -26.52
CA ALA A 9 -16.03 -13.21 -25.15
C ALA A 9 -14.59 -12.69 -25.11
N GLY A 10 -13.71 -13.17 -26.01
CA GLY A 10 -12.33 -12.66 -26.15
C GLY A 10 -12.27 -11.21 -26.57
N LEU A 11 -13.12 -10.80 -27.52
CA LEU A 11 -13.21 -9.40 -27.95
C LEU A 11 -13.75 -8.49 -26.83
N GLN A 12 -14.71 -8.95 -26.07
CA GLN A 12 -15.23 -8.21 -24.92
C GLN A 12 -14.15 -8.02 -23.86
N LEU A 13 -13.39 -9.06 -23.52
CA LEU A 13 -12.32 -8.93 -22.52
C LEU A 13 -11.20 -8.01 -23.00
N LEU A 14 -10.83 -8.09 -24.27
CA LEU A 14 -9.85 -7.17 -24.86
C LEU A 14 -10.34 -5.72 -24.76
N ASN A 15 -11.63 -5.50 -25.05
CA ASN A 15 -12.26 -4.19 -24.87
C ASN A 15 -12.19 -3.72 -23.40
N HIS A 16 -12.52 -4.60 -22.44
CA HIS A 16 -12.40 -4.30 -21.01
C HIS A 16 -10.96 -4.00 -20.59
N PHE A 17 -9.98 -4.68 -21.16
CA PHE A 17 -8.56 -4.39 -20.92
C PHE A 17 -8.21 -2.96 -21.37
N PHE A 18 -8.58 -2.58 -22.58
CA PHE A 18 -8.30 -1.23 -23.10
C PHE A 18 -9.09 -0.15 -22.36
N ILE A 19 -10.35 -0.40 -21.99
CA ILE A 19 -11.14 0.53 -21.19
C ILE A 19 -10.48 0.73 -19.82
N THR A 20 -10.04 -0.34 -19.15
CA THR A 20 -9.36 -0.24 -17.87
C THR A 20 -8.06 0.57 -17.97
N LEU A 21 -7.28 0.33 -19.02
CA LEU A 21 -6.07 1.09 -19.32
C LEU A 21 -6.37 2.57 -19.53
N LEU A 22 -7.42 2.88 -20.33
CA LEU A 22 -7.86 4.25 -20.61
C LEU A 22 -8.46 4.97 -19.39
N ILE A 23 -8.92 4.26 -18.39
CA ILE A 23 -9.40 4.84 -17.13
C ILE A 23 -8.25 5.07 -16.16
N ILE A 24 -7.47 4.02 -15.85
CA ILE A 24 -6.45 4.06 -14.79
C ILE A 24 -5.27 4.96 -15.16
N ILE A 25 -4.74 4.84 -16.38
CA ILE A 25 -3.55 5.61 -16.78
C ILE A 25 -3.82 7.12 -16.80
N PRO A 26 -4.86 7.63 -17.47
CA PRO A 26 -5.17 9.05 -17.42
C PRO A 26 -5.49 9.53 -16.00
N MET A 27 -6.19 8.75 -15.19
CA MET A 27 -6.50 9.12 -13.81
C MET A 27 -5.22 9.35 -12.99
N VAL A 28 -4.26 8.43 -13.03
CA VAL A 28 -2.98 8.57 -12.32
C VAL A 28 -2.15 9.72 -12.90
N LEU A 29 -2.14 9.88 -14.23
CA LEU A 29 -1.39 10.94 -14.90
C LEU A 29 -1.98 12.33 -14.59
N ILE A 30 -3.30 12.48 -14.64
CA ILE A 30 -4.01 13.73 -14.29
C ILE A 30 -3.75 14.06 -12.83
N ALA A 31 -3.87 13.08 -11.93
CA ALA A 31 -3.61 13.27 -10.52
C ALA A 31 -2.20 13.84 -10.27
N ARG A 32 -1.19 13.24 -10.90
CA ARG A 32 0.20 13.74 -10.81
C ARG A 32 0.36 15.13 -11.42
N THR A 33 -0.33 15.41 -12.52
CA THR A 33 -0.24 16.72 -13.20
C THR A 33 -0.91 17.82 -12.37
N VAL A 34 -2.07 17.53 -11.77
CA VAL A 34 -2.81 18.49 -10.92
C VAL A 34 -2.02 18.89 -9.69
N VAL A 35 -1.30 17.93 -9.07
CA VAL A 35 -0.50 18.24 -7.89
C VAL A 35 0.95 18.66 -8.23
N ALA A 36 1.34 18.63 -9.51
CA ALA A 36 2.68 19.02 -9.92
C ALA A 36 3.01 20.46 -9.46
N GLY A 37 4.15 20.62 -8.82
CA GLY A 37 4.54 21.90 -8.21
C GLY A 37 3.87 22.22 -6.87
N THR A 38 2.94 21.40 -6.42
CA THR A 38 2.41 21.42 -5.05
C THR A 38 3.12 20.37 -4.20
N ARG A 39 2.89 20.40 -2.90
CA ARG A 39 3.39 19.34 -1.99
C ARG A 39 2.28 18.37 -1.56
N TYR A 40 1.20 18.33 -2.32
CA TYR A 40 0.14 17.35 -2.14
C TYR A 40 0.49 16.05 -2.86
N SER A 41 0.16 14.92 -2.24
CA SER A 41 0.31 13.63 -2.91
C SER A 41 -0.75 13.45 -4.01
N PRO A 42 -0.38 12.93 -5.18
CA PRO A 42 -1.33 12.56 -6.23
C PRO A 42 -2.38 11.53 -5.78
N ILE A 43 -2.08 10.76 -4.73
CA ILE A 43 -3.00 9.76 -4.18
C ILE A 43 -4.33 10.39 -3.77
N LEU A 44 -4.34 11.62 -3.25
CA LEU A 44 -5.56 12.34 -2.91
C LEU A 44 -6.50 12.49 -4.11
N ILE A 45 -5.98 12.88 -5.25
CA ILE A 45 -6.76 13.06 -6.48
C ILE A 45 -7.20 11.70 -7.03
N ILE A 46 -6.34 10.68 -6.94
CA ILE A 46 -6.65 9.30 -7.34
C ILE A 46 -7.84 8.75 -6.53
N VAL A 47 -7.87 9.00 -5.22
CA VAL A 47 -9.01 8.61 -4.36
C VAL A 47 -10.31 9.22 -4.85
N ILE A 48 -10.34 10.55 -4.97
CA ILE A 48 -11.56 11.29 -5.36
C ILE A 48 -12.04 10.81 -6.73
N PHE A 49 -11.15 10.76 -7.71
CA PHE A 49 -11.52 10.34 -9.07
C PHE A 49 -11.91 8.86 -9.13
N GLY A 50 -11.23 7.98 -8.38
CA GLY A 50 -11.58 6.56 -8.34
C GLY A 50 -12.97 6.34 -7.73
N LEU A 51 -13.25 6.94 -6.58
CA LEU A 51 -14.55 6.84 -5.93
C LEU A 51 -15.67 7.40 -6.81
N LEU A 52 -15.47 8.59 -7.40
CA LEU A 52 -16.45 9.19 -8.30
C LEU A 52 -16.66 8.34 -9.55
N MET A 53 -15.60 7.80 -10.15
CA MET A 53 -15.70 6.94 -11.34
C MET A 53 -16.50 5.68 -11.02
N GLY A 54 -16.17 4.97 -9.93
CA GLY A 54 -16.92 3.78 -9.53
C GLY A 54 -18.40 4.06 -9.28
N LEU A 55 -18.70 5.16 -8.57
CA LEU A 55 -20.06 5.61 -8.31
C LEU A 55 -20.83 5.94 -9.62
N VAL A 56 -20.18 6.65 -10.55
CA VAL A 56 -20.78 7.01 -11.85
C VAL A 56 -21.08 5.76 -12.67
N LEU A 57 -20.15 4.80 -12.74
CA LEU A 57 -20.35 3.55 -13.48
C LEU A 57 -21.58 2.77 -13.01
N VAL A 58 -21.82 2.72 -11.69
CA VAL A 58 -23.03 2.09 -11.13
C VAL A 58 -24.28 2.93 -11.37
N LYS A 59 -24.22 4.26 -11.15
CA LYS A 59 -25.37 5.16 -11.36
C LYS A 59 -25.85 5.22 -12.80
N THR A 60 -24.95 5.08 -13.76
CA THR A 60 -25.30 5.02 -15.19
C THR A 60 -25.79 3.65 -15.64
N GLY A 61 -25.82 2.66 -14.76
CA GLY A 61 -26.18 1.28 -15.11
C GLY A 61 -25.15 0.56 -15.98
N THR A 62 -23.92 1.10 -16.08
CA THR A 62 -22.83 0.51 -16.86
C THR A 62 -22.31 -0.75 -16.18
N THR A 63 -22.42 -0.84 -14.85
CA THR A 63 -22.03 -1.98 -14.03
C THR A 63 -22.88 -2.04 -12.76
N THR A 64 -22.78 -3.18 -12.06
CA THR A 64 -23.32 -3.38 -10.71
C THR A 64 -22.24 -3.16 -9.64
N PRO A 65 -22.59 -3.04 -8.34
CA PRO A 65 -21.62 -2.93 -7.26
C PRO A 65 -20.60 -4.07 -7.28
N GLY A 66 -19.32 -3.73 -7.02
CA GLY A 66 -18.21 -4.69 -7.12
C GLY A 66 -17.58 -4.81 -8.51
N LEU A 67 -18.18 -4.19 -9.54
CA LEU A 67 -17.65 -4.12 -10.92
C LEU A 67 -17.47 -5.48 -11.61
N PRO A 68 -18.44 -6.42 -11.56
CA PRO A 68 -18.28 -7.71 -12.23
C PRO A 68 -18.10 -7.59 -13.74
N GLU A 69 -18.64 -6.54 -14.35
CA GLU A 69 -18.51 -6.23 -15.78
C GLU A 69 -17.12 -5.63 -16.12
N PHE A 70 -16.31 -5.26 -15.13
CA PHE A 70 -14.95 -4.78 -15.31
C PHE A 70 -13.92 -5.67 -14.60
N PRO A 71 -13.80 -6.95 -14.99
CA PRO A 71 -12.98 -7.93 -14.28
C PRO A 71 -11.49 -7.56 -14.21
N ILE A 72 -11.00 -6.79 -15.18
CA ILE A 72 -9.62 -6.30 -15.20
C ILE A 72 -9.36 -5.27 -14.08
N VAL A 73 -10.33 -4.40 -13.78
CA VAL A 73 -10.23 -3.48 -12.63
C VAL A 73 -10.21 -4.28 -11.33
N GLY A 74 -11.07 -5.28 -11.21
CA GLY A 74 -11.09 -6.20 -10.06
C GLY A 74 -9.77 -6.98 -9.90
N LEU A 75 -9.16 -7.43 -11.00
CA LEU A 75 -7.83 -8.06 -10.99
C LEU A 75 -6.76 -7.09 -10.52
N MET A 76 -6.73 -5.88 -11.09
CA MET A 76 -5.76 -4.84 -10.72
C MET A 76 -5.87 -4.40 -9.25
N SER A 77 -7.05 -4.42 -8.67
CA SER A 77 -7.24 -4.10 -7.26
C SER A 77 -6.56 -5.11 -6.32
N LYS A 78 -6.36 -6.35 -6.76
CA LYS A 78 -5.80 -7.47 -5.97
C LYS A 78 -4.28 -7.62 -6.05
N VAL A 79 -3.58 -6.83 -6.88
CA VAL A 79 -2.13 -6.99 -7.15
C VAL A 79 -1.22 -6.16 -6.24
N THR A 80 -1.70 -5.76 -5.07
CA THR A 80 -0.95 -4.94 -4.09
C THR A 80 0.42 -5.53 -3.75
N ILE A 81 0.52 -6.86 -3.66
CA ILE A 81 1.78 -7.56 -3.34
C ILE A 81 2.87 -7.20 -4.37
N ILE A 82 2.53 -7.24 -5.66
CA ILE A 82 3.48 -6.97 -6.75
C ILE A 82 3.97 -5.52 -6.68
N ALA A 83 3.07 -4.58 -6.40
CA ALA A 83 3.40 -3.17 -6.30
C ALA A 83 4.40 -2.86 -5.17
N LEU A 84 4.40 -3.67 -4.11
CA LEU A 84 5.25 -3.48 -2.93
C LEU A 84 6.64 -4.12 -3.04
N ILE A 85 6.84 -5.10 -3.94
CA ILE A 85 8.10 -5.85 -4.05
C ILE A 85 9.31 -4.92 -4.23
N ALA A 86 9.19 -3.91 -5.08
CA ALA A 86 10.27 -2.95 -5.31
C ALA A 86 10.67 -2.19 -4.03
N SER A 87 9.69 -1.73 -3.26
CA SER A 87 9.93 -1.04 -1.98
C SER A 87 10.62 -1.93 -0.95
N PHE A 88 10.22 -3.22 -0.88
CA PHE A 88 10.86 -4.16 0.06
C PHE A 88 12.28 -4.54 -0.36
N PHE A 89 12.53 -4.64 -1.66
CA PHE A 89 13.88 -4.89 -2.16
C PHE A 89 14.83 -3.73 -1.79
N VAL A 90 14.43 -2.47 -2.01
CA VAL A 90 15.20 -1.29 -1.59
C VAL A 90 15.44 -1.29 -0.09
N GLY A 91 14.38 -1.52 0.69
CA GLY A 91 14.51 -1.52 2.14
C GLY A 91 15.43 -2.63 2.66
N GLY A 92 15.53 -3.77 1.96
CA GLY A 92 16.52 -4.80 2.25
C GLY A 92 17.95 -4.33 1.98
N GLN A 93 18.19 -3.66 0.83
CA GLN A 93 19.50 -3.06 0.50
C GLN A 93 19.94 -2.06 1.57
N GLU A 94 19.02 -1.20 1.96
CA GLU A 94 19.23 -0.16 2.97
C GLU A 94 19.51 -0.75 4.35
N LEU A 95 18.70 -1.73 4.77
CA LEU A 95 18.86 -2.41 6.05
C LEU A 95 20.26 -3.06 6.16
N PHE A 96 20.71 -3.75 5.12
CA PHE A 96 22.04 -4.36 5.12
C PHE A 96 23.17 -3.33 5.24
N LYS A 97 23.07 -2.21 4.50
CA LYS A 97 24.08 -1.15 4.55
C LYS A 97 24.15 -0.52 5.94
N ILE A 98 23.00 -0.22 6.55
CA ILE A 98 22.94 0.34 7.92
C ILE A 98 23.50 -0.64 8.94
N LEU A 99 23.15 -1.93 8.86
CA LEU A 99 23.69 -2.95 9.76
C LEU A 99 25.20 -3.14 9.58
N SER A 100 25.71 -2.93 8.38
CA SER A 100 27.15 -3.00 8.05
C SER A 100 27.91 -1.70 8.34
N GLY A 101 27.27 -0.69 8.91
CA GLY A 101 27.89 0.62 9.18
C GLY A 101 28.22 1.45 7.92
N LYS A 102 27.66 1.10 6.76
CA LYS A 102 27.86 1.81 5.50
C LYS A 102 26.74 2.84 5.29
N SER A 103 27.08 3.97 4.68
CA SER A 103 26.07 4.92 4.22
C SER A 103 25.27 4.33 3.07
N PHE A 104 23.97 4.56 3.08
CA PHE A 104 23.08 4.24 1.97
C PHE A 104 22.78 5.52 1.20
N ASP A 105 23.19 5.57 -0.05
CA ASP A 105 22.86 6.68 -0.94
C ASP A 105 21.70 6.26 -1.85
N ILE A 106 20.51 6.72 -1.48
CA ILE A 106 19.31 6.48 -2.28
C ILE A 106 19.31 7.32 -3.56
N GLU A 107 20.10 8.38 -3.63
CA GLU A 107 20.19 9.18 -4.85
C GLU A 107 20.54 8.33 -6.05
N ASP A 108 21.34 7.28 -5.88
CA ASP A 108 21.65 6.31 -6.93
C ASP A 108 20.42 5.56 -7.48
N ILE A 109 19.36 5.44 -6.68
CA ILE A 109 18.10 4.78 -7.08
C ILE A 109 17.08 5.79 -7.62
N ILE A 110 17.04 6.99 -7.02
CA ILE A 110 16.06 8.04 -7.34
C ILE A 110 16.56 8.95 -8.47
N LYS A 111 17.88 9.10 -8.65
CA LYS A 111 18.44 9.90 -9.76
C LYS A 111 17.82 9.47 -11.08
N PRO A 112 17.30 10.43 -11.86
CA PRO A 112 16.85 10.14 -13.21
C PRO A 112 18.00 9.45 -13.96
N SER A 113 17.74 8.35 -14.64
CA SER A 113 18.72 7.79 -15.57
C SER A 113 18.93 8.78 -16.73
N ASP A 114 20.06 8.69 -17.43
CA ASP A 114 20.31 9.52 -18.61
C ASP A 114 19.12 9.45 -19.59
N GLU A 115 18.44 8.31 -19.61
CA GLU A 115 17.25 8.05 -20.43
C GLU A 115 16.04 8.85 -19.98
N GLU A 116 15.83 8.97 -18.68
CA GLU A 116 14.74 9.74 -18.10
C GLU A 116 14.95 11.23 -18.32
N MET A 117 16.21 11.67 -18.31
CA MET A 117 16.58 13.05 -18.64
C MET A 117 16.28 13.37 -20.11
N VAL A 118 16.56 12.44 -21.04
CA VAL A 118 16.26 12.60 -22.47
C VAL A 118 14.75 12.67 -22.75
N LEU A 119 13.94 11.85 -22.05
CA LEU A 119 12.50 11.84 -22.25
C LEU A 119 11.77 13.03 -21.63
N GLY A 120 12.38 13.69 -20.65
CA GLY A 120 11.76 14.75 -19.85
C GLY A 120 10.73 14.21 -18.85
N THR A 121 10.50 14.97 -17.79
CA THR A 121 9.76 14.51 -16.58
C THR A 121 8.35 14.00 -16.87
N LYS A 122 7.58 14.68 -17.73
CA LYS A 122 6.18 14.28 -18.04
C LYS A 122 6.10 12.96 -18.81
N ARG A 123 6.97 12.79 -19.82
CA ARG A 123 7.01 11.55 -20.61
C ARG A 123 7.52 10.38 -19.79
N THR A 124 8.49 10.60 -18.93
CA THR A 124 9.00 9.59 -18.00
C THR A 124 7.91 9.12 -17.03
N GLN A 125 7.12 10.02 -16.47
CA GLN A 125 5.99 9.66 -15.61
C GLN A 125 4.95 8.81 -16.34
N LEU A 126 4.56 9.20 -17.54
CA LEU A 126 3.63 8.40 -18.35
C LEU A 126 4.19 6.99 -18.63
N VAL A 127 5.46 6.89 -19.01
CA VAL A 127 6.10 5.59 -19.28
C VAL A 127 6.12 4.72 -18.02
N PHE A 128 6.39 5.27 -16.84
CA PHE A 128 6.34 4.51 -15.59
C PHE A 128 4.93 4.03 -15.25
N ILE A 129 3.91 4.86 -15.41
CA ILE A 129 2.52 4.49 -15.13
C ILE A 129 2.07 3.36 -16.06
N VAL A 130 2.30 3.53 -17.38
CA VAL A 130 1.91 2.53 -18.38
C VAL A 130 2.68 1.22 -18.15
N ARG A 131 3.98 1.31 -17.89
CA ARG A 131 4.80 0.12 -17.63
C ARG A 131 4.38 -0.58 -16.34
N ALA A 132 4.12 0.15 -15.25
CA ALA A 132 3.62 -0.43 -14.01
C ALA A 132 2.29 -1.17 -14.22
N PHE A 133 1.36 -0.58 -14.97
CA PHE A 133 0.11 -1.23 -15.33
C PHE A 133 0.34 -2.58 -16.03
N PHE A 134 1.16 -2.60 -17.07
CA PHE A 134 1.45 -3.82 -17.83
C PHE A 134 2.20 -4.87 -16.98
N ILE A 135 3.16 -4.45 -16.15
CA ILE A 135 3.89 -5.35 -15.24
C ILE A 135 2.93 -6.01 -14.25
N LEU A 136 2.11 -5.21 -13.59
CA LEU A 136 1.19 -5.67 -12.56
C LEU A 136 0.22 -6.71 -13.10
N ILE A 137 -0.44 -6.39 -14.20
CA ILE A 137 -1.44 -7.30 -14.79
C ILE A 137 -0.80 -8.54 -15.43
N GLY A 138 0.35 -8.36 -16.10
CA GLY A 138 1.07 -9.45 -16.75
C GLY A 138 1.61 -10.47 -15.75
N LEU A 139 2.23 -10.01 -14.66
CA LEU A 139 2.76 -10.88 -13.62
C LEU A 139 1.66 -11.62 -12.85
N GLU A 140 0.57 -10.93 -12.49
CA GLU A 140 -0.56 -11.58 -11.81
C GLU A 140 -1.21 -12.64 -12.68
N SER A 141 -1.46 -12.33 -13.96
CA SER A 141 -2.04 -13.29 -14.90
C SER A 141 -1.10 -14.48 -15.14
N THR A 142 0.20 -14.26 -15.26
CA THR A 142 1.19 -15.32 -15.40
C THR A 142 1.23 -16.21 -14.15
N LYS A 143 1.21 -15.61 -12.96
CA LYS A 143 1.16 -16.34 -11.69
C LYS A 143 -0.08 -17.26 -11.65
N ARG A 144 -1.24 -16.76 -12.00
CA ARG A 144 -2.50 -17.52 -12.02
C ARG A 144 -2.47 -18.66 -13.02
N LEU A 145 -1.91 -18.46 -14.21
CA LEU A 145 -1.71 -19.52 -15.20
C LEU A 145 -0.86 -20.67 -14.66
N ILE A 146 0.27 -20.35 -14.02
CA ILE A 146 1.18 -21.36 -13.46
C ILE A 146 0.50 -22.13 -12.32
N GLN A 147 -0.37 -21.48 -11.57
CA GLN A 147 -1.11 -22.10 -10.45
C GLN A 147 -2.29 -22.96 -10.88
N GLY A 148 -2.59 -23.04 -12.18
CA GLY A 148 -3.71 -23.85 -12.69
C GLY A 148 -5.07 -23.34 -12.21
N TYR A 149 -5.29 -22.03 -12.19
CA TYR A 149 -6.58 -21.45 -11.79
C TYR A 149 -7.70 -22.05 -12.65
N PRO A 150 -8.83 -22.49 -12.03
CA PRO A 150 -9.88 -23.19 -12.74
C PRO A 150 -10.44 -22.35 -13.89
N ALA A 151 -10.71 -23.01 -15.01
CA ALA A 151 -11.29 -22.39 -16.21
C ALA A 151 -12.73 -21.87 -16.01
N ASP A 152 -13.31 -22.12 -14.85
CA ASP A 152 -14.70 -21.75 -14.50
C ASP A 152 -14.85 -20.23 -14.20
N ASP A 153 -13.75 -19.53 -13.99
CA ASP A 153 -13.74 -18.07 -13.92
C ASP A 153 -13.74 -17.49 -15.35
N ILE A 154 -14.61 -16.53 -15.63
CA ILE A 154 -14.68 -15.81 -16.93
C ILE A 154 -13.30 -15.32 -17.37
N LEU A 155 -12.45 -14.93 -16.40
CA LEU A 155 -11.06 -14.55 -16.65
C LEU A 155 -10.14 -15.75 -16.91
N GLY A 156 -10.44 -16.94 -16.39
CA GLY A 156 -9.54 -18.10 -16.42
C GLY A 156 -9.12 -18.49 -17.84
N SER A 157 -10.05 -18.52 -18.78
CA SER A 157 -9.81 -18.81 -20.19
C SER A 157 -8.96 -17.74 -20.90
N PHE A 158 -8.87 -16.53 -20.33
CA PHE A 158 -8.21 -15.39 -20.93
C PHE A 158 -6.92 -14.98 -20.25
N TYR A 159 -6.55 -15.58 -19.10
CA TYR A 159 -5.27 -15.31 -18.46
C TYR A 159 -4.05 -15.42 -19.40
N PRO A 160 -3.99 -16.40 -20.34
CA PRO A 160 -2.88 -16.45 -21.32
C PRO A 160 -2.78 -15.19 -22.16
N LEU A 161 -3.90 -14.67 -22.65
CA LEU A 161 -3.93 -13.46 -23.45
C LEU A 161 -3.55 -12.22 -22.62
N ILE A 162 -4.11 -12.10 -21.41
CA ILE A 162 -3.81 -10.98 -20.52
C ILE A 162 -2.33 -11.01 -20.09
N ALA A 163 -1.80 -12.20 -19.75
CA ALA A 163 -0.40 -12.39 -19.41
C ALA A 163 0.50 -11.99 -20.57
N TYR A 164 0.18 -12.45 -21.76
CA TYR A 164 0.92 -12.10 -22.98
C TYR A 164 0.90 -10.60 -23.24
N LEU A 165 -0.28 -9.97 -23.26
CA LEU A 165 -0.42 -8.52 -23.44
C LEU A 165 0.33 -7.73 -22.36
N GLY A 166 0.23 -8.14 -21.10
CA GLY A 166 0.90 -7.50 -19.98
C GLY A 166 2.43 -7.60 -20.09
N LEU A 167 2.95 -8.81 -20.25
CA LEU A 167 4.40 -9.01 -20.34
C LEU A 167 4.99 -8.41 -21.62
N VAL A 168 4.36 -8.63 -22.78
CA VAL A 168 4.82 -8.04 -24.06
C VAL A 168 4.73 -6.53 -24.02
N GLY A 169 3.65 -5.96 -23.48
CA GLY A 169 3.50 -4.51 -23.32
C GLY A 169 4.62 -3.91 -22.46
N SER A 170 4.98 -4.56 -21.34
CA SER A 170 6.10 -4.10 -20.51
C SER A 170 7.46 -4.18 -21.23
N VAL A 171 7.69 -5.25 -22.01
CA VAL A 171 8.92 -5.45 -22.77
C VAL A 171 9.02 -4.43 -23.92
N ILE A 172 7.94 -4.21 -24.67
CA ILE A 172 7.91 -3.21 -25.76
C ILE A 172 8.24 -1.82 -25.22
N LEU A 173 7.71 -1.45 -24.05
CA LEU A 173 8.02 -0.16 -23.43
C LEU A 173 9.46 -0.06 -22.95
N ILE A 174 10.09 -1.19 -22.60
CA ILE A 174 11.51 -1.28 -22.30
C ILE A 174 12.34 -1.12 -23.60
N ASP A 175 11.97 -1.86 -24.65
CA ASP A 175 12.67 -1.85 -25.94
C ASP A 175 12.62 -0.49 -26.63
N TYR A 176 11.49 0.20 -26.54
CA TYR A 176 11.35 1.54 -27.10
C TYR A 176 12.47 2.49 -26.60
N LYS A 177 12.77 2.43 -25.29
CA LYS A 177 13.89 3.19 -24.73
C LYS A 177 15.26 2.69 -25.22
N ALA A 178 15.45 1.39 -25.32
CA ALA A 178 16.69 0.80 -25.76
C ALA A 178 16.99 1.13 -27.26
N ILE A 179 15.95 1.16 -28.09
CA ILE A 179 16.06 1.58 -29.49
C ILE A 179 16.54 3.03 -29.60
N ILE A 180 15.96 3.94 -28.78
CA ILE A 180 16.33 5.37 -28.79
C ILE A 180 17.76 5.59 -28.25
N LEU A 181 18.20 4.80 -27.29
CA LEU A 181 19.40 5.06 -26.49
C LEU A 181 20.52 4.04 -26.75
N ASP A 182 20.29 3.06 -27.64
CA ASP A 182 21.23 1.96 -28.00
C ASP A 182 21.77 1.18 -26.75
N LYS A 183 20.94 1.06 -25.69
CA LYS A 183 21.35 0.45 -24.43
C LYS A 183 20.76 -0.95 -24.22
N ARG A 184 21.25 -1.95 -24.97
CA ARG A 184 20.80 -3.37 -24.82
C ARG A 184 20.90 -3.93 -23.40
N ARG A 185 21.89 -3.49 -22.59
CA ARG A 185 22.03 -3.92 -21.19
C ARG A 185 20.83 -3.56 -20.33
N TYR A 186 20.12 -2.50 -20.66
CA TYR A 186 18.96 -2.03 -19.91
C TYR A 186 17.75 -2.95 -20.07
N ILE A 187 17.55 -3.49 -21.27
CA ILE A 187 16.50 -4.49 -21.57
C ILE A 187 16.72 -5.76 -20.76
N GLY A 188 17.95 -6.32 -20.84
CA GLY A 188 18.30 -7.53 -20.11
C GLY A 188 18.08 -7.38 -18.61
N LYS A 189 18.38 -6.21 -18.05
CA LYS A 189 18.15 -5.90 -16.65
C LYS A 189 16.65 -5.86 -16.30
N GLY A 190 15.83 -5.21 -17.11
CA GLY A 190 14.39 -5.18 -16.92
C GLY A 190 13.75 -6.57 -16.97
N LEU A 191 14.20 -7.42 -17.91
CA LEU A 191 13.74 -8.80 -18.00
C LEU A 191 14.16 -9.64 -16.79
N ALA A 192 15.40 -9.47 -16.31
CA ALA A 192 15.89 -10.14 -15.10
C ALA A 192 15.07 -9.73 -13.87
N GLU A 193 14.71 -8.45 -13.76
CA GLU A 193 13.84 -7.95 -12.68
C GLU A 193 12.43 -8.54 -12.79
N LEU A 194 11.82 -8.62 -13.98
CA LEU A 194 10.53 -9.27 -14.18
C LEU A 194 10.56 -10.73 -13.75
N ALA A 195 11.58 -11.48 -14.18
CA ALA A 195 11.77 -12.88 -13.80
C ALA A 195 11.95 -13.02 -12.28
N GLY A 196 12.77 -12.16 -11.67
CA GLY A 196 12.99 -12.14 -10.21
C GLY A 196 11.70 -11.90 -9.43
N ILE A 197 10.87 -10.95 -9.86
CA ILE A 197 9.58 -10.67 -9.23
C ILE A 197 8.65 -11.89 -9.36
N LEU A 198 8.57 -12.50 -10.53
CA LEU A 198 7.74 -13.69 -10.73
C LEU A 198 8.19 -14.84 -9.82
N VAL A 199 9.50 -15.06 -9.69
CA VAL A 199 10.06 -16.07 -8.78
C VAL A 199 9.67 -15.76 -7.33
N ILE A 200 9.78 -14.51 -6.88
CA ILE A 200 9.35 -14.10 -5.53
C ILE A 200 7.86 -14.42 -5.33
N LEU A 201 7.01 -14.08 -6.30
CA LEU A 201 5.56 -14.33 -6.22
C LEU A 201 5.24 -15.83 -6.12
N LEU A 202 5.87 -16.65 -6.93
CA LEU A 202 5.63 -18.09 -6.94
C LEU A 202 6.17 -18.75 -5.67
N LEU A 203 7.40 -18.43 -5.26
CA LEU A 203 7.98 -18.96 -4.03
C LEU A 203 7.19 -18.52 -2.80
N SER A 204 6.80 -17.26 -2.72
CA SER A 204 5.99 -16.77 -1.59
C SER A 204 4.63 -17.46 -1.53
N GLN A 205 4.03 -17.78 -2.66
CA GLN A 205 2.78 -18.52 -2.71
C GLN A 205 2.97 -19.98 -2.26
N VAL A 206 4.01 -20.65 -2.75
CA VAL A 206 4.32 -22.03 -2.32
C VAL A 206 4.55 -22.07 -0.81
N ILE A 207 5.41 -21.18 -0.29
CA ILE A 207 5.69 -21.09 1.15
C ILE A 207 4.42 -20.78 1.93
N ALA A 208 3.60 -19.84 1.47
CA ALA A 208 2.33 -19.50 2.11
C ALA A 208 1.38 -20.70 2.14
N THR A 209 1.27 -21.45 1.06
CA THR A 209 0.40 -22.64 1.00
C THR A 209 0.80 -23.69 2.03
N TRP A 210 2.11 -23.88 2.26
CA TRP A 210 2.61 -24.84 3.24
C TRP A 210 2.53 -24.34 4.69
N ILE A 211 2.78 -23.05 4.92
CA ILE A 211 2.92 -22.47 6.26
C ILE A 211 1.62 -21.87 6.77
N LYS A 212 0.75 -21.36 5.90
CA LYS A 212 -0.53 -20.76 6.30
C LYS A 212 -1.39 -21.66 7.20
N PRO A 213 -1.52 -22.99 6.95
CA PRO A 213 -2.27 -23.88 7.85
C PRO A 213 -1.70 -23.97 9.27
N LEU A 214 -0.38 -23.72 9.43
CA LEU A 214 0.33 -23.82 10.71
C LEU A 214 0.25 -22.53 11.53
N ILE A 215 0.48 -21.39 10.88
CA ILE A 215 0.63 -20.10 11.59
C ILE A 215 -0.18 -18.95 10.97
N GLY A 216 -1.03 -19.21 9.98
CA GLY A 216 -1.96 -18.23 9.41
C GLY A 216 -1.32 -17.10 8.56
N LEU A 217 -0.01 -17.16 8.27
CA LEU A 217 0.67 -16.05 7.57
C LEU A 217 0.25 -15.95 6.11
N PRO A 218 -0.14 -14.75 5.64
CA PRO A 218 -0.56 -14.53 4.25
C PRO A 218 0.64 -14.47 3.29
N GLN A 219 0.39 -14.70 2.01
CA GLN A 219 1.42 -14.66 0.94
C GLN A 219 2.25 -13.36 0.96
N ILE A 220 1.60 -12.23 1.21
CA ILE A 220 2.28 -10.92 1.23
C ILE A 220 3.48 -10.90 2.18
N PHE A 221 3.38 -11.56 3.33
CA PHE A 221 4.45 -11.64 4.31
C PHE A 221 5.70 -12.32 3.72
N PHE A 222 5.52 -13.46 3.06
CA PHE A 222 6.65 -14.19 2.45
C PHE A 222 7.23 -13.46 1.24
N ALA A 223 6.38 -12.83 0.41
CA ALA A 223 6.84 -12.01 -0.71
C ALA A 223 7.76 -10.87 -0.25
N MET A 224 7.44 -10.28 0.88
CA MET A 224 8.19 -9.18 1.46
C MET A 224 9.51 -9.64 2.07
N ILE A 225 9.49 -10.73 2.85
CA ILE A 225 10.74 -11.30 3.39
C ILE A 225 11.68 -11.71 2.26
N LEU A 226 11.18 -12.41 1.25
CA LEU A 226 12.00 -12.84 0.12
C LEU A 226 12.56 -11.62 -0.64
N SER A 227 11.74 -10.61 -0.87
CA SER A 227 12.17 -9.39 -1.55
C SER A 227 13.23 -8.64 -0.74
N ALA A 228 13.01 -8.46 0.57
CA ALA A 228 14.00 -7.82 1.45
C ALA A 228 15.30 -8.63 1.56
N ALA A 229 15.22 -9.95 1.68
CA ALA A 229 16.40 -10.83 1.71
C ALA A 229 17.21 -10.72 0.41
N LEU A 230 16.54 -10.73 -0.75
CA LEU A 230 17.22 -10.49 -2.03
C LEU A 230 17.84 -9.10 -2.09
N GLY A 231 17.17 -8.08 -1.57
CA GLY A 231 17.74 -6.74 -1.44
C GLY A 231 19.01 -6.74 -0.59
N MET A 232 19.03 -7.45 0.54
CA MET A 232 20.22 -7.62 1.39
C MET A 232 21.36 -8.36 0.68
N MET A 233 21.04 -9.33 -0.19
CA MET A 233 22.05 -10.07 -0.97
C MET A 233 22.61 -9.23 -2.13
N PHE A 234 21.78 -8.41 -2.76
CA PHE A 234 22.12 -7.60 -3.94
C PHE A 234 22.23 -6.10 -3.60
N THR A 235 23.01 -5.75 -2.58
CA THR A 235 23.10 -4.38 -2.03
C THR A 235 23.56 -3.32 -3.03
N ASN A 236 24.26 -3.71 -4.11
CA ASN A 236 24.73 -2.80 -5.15
C ASN A 236 23.92 -2.87 -6.45
N TRP A 237 22.76 -3.58 -6.41
CA TRP A 237 21.90 -3.65 -7.57
C TRP A 237 21.23 -2.30 -7.81
N LYS A 238 21.60 -1.63 -8.89
CA LYS A 238 20.92 -0.42 -9.36
C LYS A 238 19.63 -0.81 -10.06
N PHE A 239 18.53 -0.16 -9.75
CA PHE A 239 17.25 -0.48 -10.36
C PHE A 239 17.27 -0.30 -11.88
N GLY A 240 16.74 -1.29 -12.56
CA GLY A 240 16.38 -1.24 -13.96
C GLY A 240 14.95 -0.73 -14.14
N PRO A 241 14.45 -0.79 -15.37
CA PRO A 241 13.18 -0.17 -15.74
C PRO A 241 11.96 -0.78 -15.01
N THR A 242 12.01 -2.06 -14.67
CA THR A 242 10.87 -2.77 -14.05
C THR A 242 10.69 -2.38 -12.59
N LEU A 243 11.73 -2.52 -11.78
CA LEU A 243 11.66 -2.14 -10.36
C LEU A 243 11.44 -0.63 -10.19
N ARG A 244 11.99 0.20 -11.06
CA ARG A 244 11.71 1.66 -11.04
C ARG A 244 10.25 1.96 -11.34
N ALA A 245 9.66 1.34 -12.36
CA ALA A 245 8.25 1.56 -12.66
C ALA A 245 7.33 1.15 -11.50
N LEU A 246 7.60 0.02 -10.86
CA LEU A 246 6.86 -0.42 -9.69
C LEU A 246 7.05 0.52 -8.50
N LEU A 247 8.27 0.96 -8.21
CA LEU A 247 8.57 1.85 -7.10
C LEU A 247 7.80 3.18 -7.23
N PHE A 248 7.83 3.79 -8.43
CA PHE A 248 7.25 5.11 -8.64
C PHE A 248 5.77 5.12 -9.01
N ALA A 249 5.25 4.07 -9.62
CA ALA A 249 3.89 4.05 -10.15
C ALA A 249 3.05 2.85 -9.71
N GLY A 250 3.65 1.80 -9.16
CA GLY A 250 2.92 0.57 -8.80
C GLY A 250 1.79 0.82 -7.80
N ILE A 251 2.10 1.48 -6.67
CA ILE A 251 1.10 1.80 -5.64
C ILE A 251 -0.01 2.72 -6.18
N PRO A 252 0.26 3.85 -6.84
CA PRO A 252 -0.77 4.70 -7.43
C PRO A 252 -1.70 3.95 -8.39
N VAL A 253 -1.18 3.07 -9.24
CA VAL A 253 -1.97 2.29 -10.19
C VAL A 253 -2.90 1.30 -9.49
N VAL A 254 -2.42 0.58 -8.48
CA VAL A 254 -3.23 -0.36 -7.69
C VAL A 254 -4.29 0.38 -6.88
N LEU A 255 -3.95 1.49 -6.25
CA LEU A 255 -4.90 2.31 -5.51
C LEU A 255 -6.00 2.88 -6.41
N ALA A 256 -5.67 3.29 -7.64
CA ALA A 256 -6.66 3.73 -8.59
C ALA A 256 -7.73 2.65 -8.84
N ALA A 257 -7.32 1.41 -9.09
CA ALA A 257 -8.25 0.30 -9.25
C ALA A 257 -9.07 0.02 -7.97
N ASN A 258 -8.41 0.02 -6.80
CA ASN A 258 -9.10 -0.19 -5.52
C ASN A 258 -10.18 0.87 -5.25
N PHE A 259 -9.92 2.14 -5.54
CA PHE A 259 -10.88 3.20 -5.30
C PHE A 259 -12.03 3.20 -6.31
N ILE A 260 -11.81 2.73 -7.55
CA ILE A 260 -12.91 2.51 -8.49
C ILE A 260 -13.84 1.40 -7.98
N VAL A 261 -13.28 0.28 -7.49
CA VAL A 261 -14.05 -0.80 -6.87
C VAL A 261 -14.80 -0.28 -5.63
N GLY A 262 -14.11 0.43 -4.73
CA GLY A 262 -14.73 1.02 -3.55
C GLY A 262 -15.84 2.02 -3.88
N GLY A 263 -15.65 2.86 -4.90
CA GLY A 263 -16.65 3.80 -5.37
C GLY A 263 -17.92 3.14 -5.93
N SER A 264 -17.77 1.98 -6.58
CA SER A 264 -18.92 1.22 -7.06
C SER A 264 -19.79 0.66 -5.93
N GLN A 265 -19.21 0.42 -4.77
CA GLN A 265 -19.90 -0.10 -3.58
C GLN A 265 -20.51 0.99 -2.70
N PHE A 266 -20.24 2.26 -2.99
CA PHE A 266 -20.57 3.40 -2.14
C PHE A 266 -22.05 3.42 -1.70
N LEU A 267 -22.98 3.29 -2.64
CA LEU A 267 -24.41 3.39 -2.34
C LEU A 267 -24.94 2.21 -1.52
N GLU A 268 -24.45 1.00 -1.83
CA GLU A 268 -24.84 -0.22 -1.13
C GLU A 268 -24.28 -0.24 0.30
N ALA A 269 -23.01 0.10 0.45
CA ALA A 269 -22.35 0.11 1.75
C ALA A 269 -22.94 1.15 2.72
N PHE A 270 -23.40 2.31 2.23
CA PHE A 270 -24.07 3.30 3.07
C PHE A 270 -25.50 2.91 3.49
N GLN A 271 -26.08 1.87 2.90
CA GLN A 271 -27.36 1.32 3.36
C GLN A 271 -27.19 0.33 4.53
N LEU A 272 -25.97 -0.13 4.79
CA LEU A 272 -25.65 -1.07 5.85
C LEU A 272 -25.32 -0.30 7.12
N THR A 273 -26.31 -0.13 7.99
CA THR A 273 -26.16 0.64 9.24
C THR A 273 -25.09 0.05 10.18
N GLU A 274 -24.89 -1.28 10.14
CA GLU A 274 -23.84 -1.95 10.89
C GLU A 274 -22.42 -1.53 10.49
N LEU A 275 -22.24 -0.89 9.32
CA LEU A 275 -20.96 -0.36 8.89
C LEU A 275 -20.67 1.06 9.39
N TYR A 276 -21.62 1.76 9.99
CA TYR A 276 -21.40 3.15 10.40
C TYR A 276 -20.31 3.28 11.44
N SER A 277 -20.26 2.38 12.42
CA SER A 277 -19.18 2.34 13.41
C SER A 277 -17.83 1.98 12.76
N VAL A 278 -17.83 1.07 11.80
CA VAL A 278 -16.63 0.65 11.04
C VAL A 278 -16.08 1.81 10.21
N ILE A 279 -16.96 2.50 9.46
CA ILE A 279 -16.60 3.67 8.65
C ILE A 279 -16.12 4.82 9.54
N GLY A 280 -16.88 5.11 10.60
CA GLY A 280 -16.55 6.16 11.56
C GLY A 280 -15.20 5.90 12.24
N TYR A 281 -14.97 4.67 12.70
CA TYR A 281 -13.69 4.28 13.28
C TYR A 281 -12.56 4.35 12.23
N GLY A 282 -12.78 3.90 11.01
CA GLY A 282 -11.80 4.02 9.94
C GLY A 282 -11.35 5.47 9.74
N PHE A 283 -12.31 6.39 9.68
CA PHE A 283 -12.06 7.82 9.49
C PHE A 283 -11.38 8.48 10.70
N PHE A 284 -12.00 8.41 11.88
CA PHE A 284 -11.46 9.05 13.08
C PHE A 284 -10.27 8.29 13.68
N GLY A 285 -10.22 6.97 13.52
CA GLY A 285 -9.09 6.15 13.91
C GLY A 285 -7.82 6.50 13.14
N GLN A 286 -7.94 6.87 11.85
CA GLN A 286 -6.79 7.36 11.09
C GLN A 286 -6.26 8.67 11.67
N ILE A 287 -7.14 9.62 11.99
CA ILE A 287 -6.76 10.86 12.65
C ILE A 287 -6.08 10.56 13.99
N PHE A 288 -6.69 9.69 14.78
CA PHE A 288 -6.19 9.31 16.12
C PHE A 288 -4.80 8.68 16.06
N TRP A 289 -4.62 7.61 15.28
CA TRP A 289 -3.37 6.88 15.25
C TRP A 289 -2.24 7.68 14.55
N MET A 290 -2.57 8.42 13.50
CA MET A 290 -1.60 9.26 12.79
C MET A 290 -1.16 10.43 13.66
N PHE A 291 -2.09 11.25 14.11
CA PHE A 291 -1.75 12.47 14.84
C PHE A 291 -1.39 12.20 16.31
N GLY A 292 -1.90 11.12 16.91
CA GLY A 292 -1.44 10.63 18.20
C GLY A 292 0.03 10.21 18.17
N GLY A 293 0.42 9.41 17.17
CA GLY A 293 1.83 9.04 16.98
C GLY A 293 2.73 10.24 16.71
N LEU A 294 2.29 11.17 15.85
CA LEU A 294 3.02 12.42 15.59
C LEU A 294 3.16 13.27 16.86
N ALA A 295 2.12 13.39 17.67
CA ALA A 295 2.18 14.12 18.94
C ALA A 295 3.20 13.48 19.90
N LEU A 296 3.22 12.15 20.03
CA LEU A 296 4.23 11.46 20.83
C LEU A 296 5.66 11.76 20.33
N LEU A 297 5.90 11.68 19.02
CA LEU A 297 7.21 11.96 18.43
C LEU A 297 7.64 13.39 18.67
N ILE A 298 6.75 14.38 18.48
CA ILE A 298 7.06 15.80 18.62
C ILE A 298 7.27 16.18 20.10
N PHE A 299 6.35 15.83 20.98
CA PHE A 299 6.36 16.31 22.35
C PHE A 299 7.28 15.51 23.26
N LEU A 300 7.31 14.18 23.11
CA LEU A 300 8.10 13.30 23.97
C LEU A 300 9.42 12.90 23.32
N GLY A 301 9.42 12.58 22.03
CA GLY A 301 10.60 12.19 21.27
C GLY A 301 11.48 13.36 20.84
N LYS A 302 10.95 14.61 20.87
CA LYS A 302 11.64 15.82 20.36
C LYS A 302 12.01 15.75 18.87
N ALA A 303 11.43 14.81 18.13
CA ALA A 303 11.56 14.71 16.69
C ALA A 303 10.45 15.53 16.02
N ASN A 304 10.79 16.49 15.16
CA ASN A 304 9.81 17.38 14.53
C ASN A 304 10.02 17.63 13.03
N HIS A 305 11.06 17.05 12.44
CA HIS A 305 11.35 17.21 11.01
C HIS A 305 10.58 16.22 10.14
N VAL A 306 9.92 16.71 9.08
CA VAL A 306 9.12 15.91 8.11
C VAL A 306 9.94 14.78 7.51
N ARG A 307 11.23 15.02 7.21
CA ARG A 307 12.14 14.00 6.65
C ARG A 307 12.21 12.72 7.48
N ASN A 308 11.94 12.81 8.77
CA ASN A 308 11.93 11.71 9.72
C ASN A 308 10.51 11.27 10.07
N LEU A 309 9.62 12.25 10.36
CA LEU A 309 8.25 11.95 10.81
C LEU A 309 7.41 11.27 9.73
N ALA A 310 7.52 11.71 8.47
CA ALA A 310 6.73 11.14 7.40
C ALA A 310 7.08 9.66 7.14
N PRO A 311 8.35 9.27 6.90
CA PRO A 311 8.69 7.86 6.76
C PRO A 311 8.49 7.06 8.04
N GLY A 312 8.75 7.64 9.22
CA GLY A 312 8.49 7.00 10.51
C GLY A 312 7.02 6.62 10.70
N MET A 313 6.09 7.52 10.38
CA MET A 313 4.65 7.24 10.44
C MET A 313 4.18 6.34 9.30
N ALA A 314 4.75 6.45 8.11
CA ALA A 314 4.48 5.53 7.00
C ALA A 314 4.79 4.08 7.41
N GLY A 315 5.92 3.85 8.05
CA GLY A 315 6.29 2.54 8.59
C GLY A 315 5.43 2.12 9.77
N ALA A 316 5.27 3.01 10.76
CA ALA A 316 4.52 2.72 12.00
C ALA A 316 3.09 2.28 11.77
N LEU A 317 2.42 2.80 10.76
CA LEU A 317 1.04 2.43 10.43
C LEU A 317 0.95 1.50 9.21
N SER A 318 2.06 1.20 8.53
CA SER A 318 2.09 0.63 7.17
C SER A 318 1.17 1.42 6.22
N HIS A 319 1.19 2.74 6.38
CA HIS A 319 0.21 3.65 5.78
C HIS A 319 0.47 3.83 4.28
N SER A 320 -0.44 3.28 3.47
CA SER A 320 -0.32 3.22 2.01
C SER A 320 -0.10 4.57 1.34
N GLY A 321 -0.90 5.56 1.71
CA GLY A 321 -0.83 6.89 1.12
C GLY A 321 0.46 7.61 1.48
N LEU A 322 0.89 7.53 2.73
CA LEU A 322 2.12 8.19 3.19
C LEU A 322 3.36 7.49 2.63
N THR A 323 3.31 6.16 2.53
CA THR A 323 4.34 5.38 1.82
C THR A 323 4.49 5.84 0.38
N GLY A 324 3.36 5.93 -0.35
CA GLY A 324 3.35 6.40 -1.72
C GLY A 324 3.89 7.82 -1.87
N ALA A 325 3.50 8.75 -0.98
CA ALA A 325 3.97 10.14 -0.99
C ALA A 325 5.47 10.25 -0.69
N CYS A 326 5.97 9.47 0.28
CA CYS A 326 7.40 9.43 0.58
C CYS A 326 8.19 8.86 -0.60
N THR A 327 7.84 7.68 -1.09
CA THR A 327 8.59 6.98 -2.15
C THR A 327 8.55 7.73 -3.49
N ALA A 328 7.48 8.49 -3.75
CA ALA A 328 7.40 9.37 -4.91
C ALA A 328 8.24 10.65 -4.80
N GLY A 329 8.79 10.95 -3.63
CA GLY A 329 9.57 12.16 -3.36
C GLY A 329 8.71 13.40 -3.09
N ASP A 330 7.38 13.26 -2.96
CA ASP A 330 6.46 14.39 -2.72
C ASP A 330 6.77 15.15 -1.41
N LEU A 331 7.35 14.46 -0.43
CA LEU A 331 7.74 14.99 0.88
C LEU A 331 9.24 15.27 1.01
N GLY A 332 9.97 15.25 -0.09
CA GLY A 332 11.39 15.53 -0.19
C GLY A 332 12.26 14.28 -0.31
N HIS A 333 13.47 14.46 -0.83
CA HIS A 333 14.41 13.36 -1.12
C HIS A 333 14.83 12.60 0.14
N GLU A 334 15.03 13.27 1.26
CA GLU A 334 15.42 12.63 2.53
C GLU A 334 14.30 11.73 3.09
N ALA A 335 13.03 12.17 2.97
CA ALA A 335 11.89 11.34 3.34
C ALA A 335 11.77 10.10 2.43
N ALA A 336 11.99 10.29 1.13
CA ALA A 336 11.99 9.20 0.16
C ALA A 336 13.12 8.19 0.44
N ALA A 337 14.30 8.69 0.82
CA ALA A 337 15.44 7.88 1.21
C ALA A 337 15.15 6.96 2.40
N ARG A 338 14.44 7.43 3.39
CA ARG A 338 14.19 6.72 4.65
C ARG A 338 12.95 5.83 4.64
N ALA A 339 12.01 6.09 3.73
CA ALA A 339 10.74 5.38 3.69
C ALA A 339 10.88 3.84 3.55
N PRO A 340 11.75 3.31 2.67
CA PRO A 340 11.84 1.86 2.49
C PRO A 340 12.25 1.12 3.76
N ILE A 341 13.23 1.61 4.52
CA ILE A 341 13.64 0.96 5.76
C ILE A 341 12.59 1.10 6.86
N MET A 342 11.96 2.28 6.96
CA MET A 342 10.92 2.51 7.96
C MET A 342 9.70 1.64 7.75
N ILE A 343 9.43 1.21 6.51
CA ILE A 343 8.35 0.29 6.18
C ILE A 343 8.77 -1.17 6.44
N ASN A 344 10.00 -1.54 6.10
CA ASN A 344 10.46 -2.92 6.24
C ASN A 344 10.60 -3.36 7.69
N VAL A 345 11.14 -2.52 8.58
CA VAL A 345 11.40 -2.89 9.97
C VAL A 345 10.13 -3.27 10.74
N PRO A 346 9.05 -2.49 10.72
CA PRO A 346 7.80 -2.89 11.36
C PRO A 346 7.19 -4.15 10.74
N PHE A 347 7.50 -4.41 9.47
CA PHE A 347 6.96 -5.57 8.78
C PHE A 347 7.42 -6.90 9.39
N PHE A 348 8.58 -6.96 10.03
CA PHE A 348 8.97 -8.14 10.80
C PHE A 348 8.04 -8.44 11.98
N GLY A 349 7.36 -7.42 12.52
CA GLY A 349 6.30 -7.57 13.51
C GLY A 349 5.03 -8.25 12.98
N HIS A 350 4.84 -8.29 11.67
CA HIS A 350 3.67 -8.92 11.06
C HIS A 350 3.57 -10.42 11.28
N VAL A 351 4.66 -11.10 11.62
CA VAL A 351 4.61 -12.50 12.07
C VAL A 351 3.65 -12.63 13.25
N PHE A 352 3.83 -11.80 14.27
CA PHE A 352 2.97 -11.81 15.46
C PHE A 352 1.57 -11.31 15.13
N VAL A 353 1.46 -10.21 14.38
CA VAL A 353 0.18 -9.63 13.99
C VAL A 353 -0.68 -10.66 13.25
N PHE A 354 -0.19 -11.21 12.15
CA PHE A 354 -1.00 -12.10 11.31
C PHE A 354 -1.23 -13.47 11.95
N SER A 355 -0.29 -14.01 12.75
CA SER A 355 -0.53 -15.27 13.45
C SER A 355 -1.66 -15.15 14.47
N ILE A 356 -1.67 -14.08 15.26
CA ILE A 356 -2.74 -13.84 16.26
C ILE A 356 -4.06 -13.55 15.56
N LEU A 357 -4.06 -12.74 14.50
CA LEU A 357 -5.28 -12.39 13.76
C LEU A 357 -5.86 -13.58 13.00
N ALA A 358 -5.02 -14.43 12.41
CA ALA A 358 -5.48 -15.66 11.74
C ALA A 358 -6.09 -16.65 12.74
N ALA A 359 -5.44 -16.83 13.91
CA ALA A 359 -5.99 -17.65 14.98
C ALA A 359 -7.32 -17.07 15.51
N SER A 360 -7.41 -15.75 15.64
CA SER A 360 -8.64 -15.04 16.02
C SER A 360 -9.75 -15.23 15.00
N ALA A 361 -9.43 -15.11 13.70
CA ALA A 361 -10.39 -15.32 12.62
C ALA A 361 -10.90 -16.77 12.60
N GLY A 362 -10.02 -17.76 12.79
CA GLY A 362 -10.41 -19.18 12.90
C GLY A 362 -11.28 -19.49 14.13
N ALA A 363 -11.08 -18.76 15.22
CA ALA A 363 -11.90 -18.88 16.43
C ALA A 363 -13.20 -18.04 16.39
N GLY A 364 -13.40 -17.21 15.37
CA GLY A 364 -14.53 -16.29 15.25
C GLY A 364 -14.52 -15.13 16.27
N GLN A 365 -13.47 -15.02 17.08
CA GLN A 365 -13.32 -13.98 18.11
C GLN A 365 -11.87 -13.59 18.33
N LEU A 366 -11.63 -12.36 18.80
CA LEU A 366 -10.29 -11.90 19.09
C LEU A 366 -9.66 -12.69 20.24
N MET A 367 -8.44 -13.16 20.05
CA MET A 367 -7.59 -13.73 21.10
C MET A 367 -7.05 -12.61 22.00
N THR A 368 -7.91 -12.06 22.86
CA THR A 368 -7.67 -10.83 23.65
C THR A 368 -6.41 -10.89 24.50
N GLY A 369 -6.09 -12.03 25.13
CA GLY A 369 -4.88 -12.20 25.92
C GLY A 369 -3.61 -11.98 25.11
N TRP A 370 -3.49 -12.60 23.93
CA TRP A 370 -2.34 -12.43 23.05
C TRP A 370 -2.31 -11.05 22.40
N ALA A 371 -3.45 -10.53 21.94
CA ALA A 371 -3.56 -9.21 21.39
C ALA A 371 -3.15 -8.13 22.42
N GLY A 372 -3.59 -8.28 23.68
CA GLY A 372 -3.20 -7.39 24.78
C GLY A 372 -1.71 -7.48 25.10
N ALA A 373 -1.15 -8.69 25.19
CA ALA A 373 0.28 -8.89 25.48
C ALA A 373 1.18 -8.24 24.41
N VAL A 374 0.88 -8.48 23.12
CA VAL A 374 1.69 -7.90 22.03
C VAL A 374 1.46 -6.40 21.91
N GLY A 375 0.24 -5.91 22.14
CA GLY A 375 -0.05 -4.48 22.23
C GLY A 375 0.76 -3.80 23.34
N LEU A 376 0.87 -4.43 24.52
CA LEU A 376 1.69 -3.93 25.62
C LEU A 376 3.18 -3.90 25.28
N VAL A 377 3.70 -4.94 24.61
CA VAL A 377 5.07 -4.93 24.09
C VAL A 377 5.26 -3.74 23.14
N GLY A 378 4.29 -3.48 22.26
CA GLY A 378 4.29 -2.31 21.38
C GLY A 378 4.41 -0.99 22.16
N ILE A 379 3.62 -0.82 23.21
CA ILE A 379 3.67 0.36 24.08
C ILE A 379 5.05 0.53 24.72
N VAL A 380 5.61 -0.54 25.28
CA VAL A 380 6.95 -0.51 25.91
C VAL A 380 8.02 -0.10 24.88
N LEU A 381 8.00 -0.70 23.69
CA LEU A 381 8.94 -0.35 22.62
C LEU A 381 8.77 1.10 22.15
N THR A 382 7.53 1.58 22.06
CA THR A 382 7.25 2.99 21.76
C THR A 382 7.86 3.93 22.80
N ILE A 383 7.68 3.65 24.09
CA ILE A 383 8.26 4.46 25.18
C ILE A 383 9.79 4.45 25.11
N LEU A 384 10.39 3.28 24.91
CA LEU A 384 11.85 3.16 24.77
C LEU A 384 12.38 3.95 23.56
N SER A 385 11.65 3.94 22.45
CA SER A 385 12.01 4.69 21.25
C SER A 385 12.00 6.19 21.48
N LEU A 386 10.96 6.72 22.16
CA LEU A 386 10.85 8.14 22.50
C LEU A 386 12.02 8.60 23.39
N GLY A 387 12.43 7.73 24.35
CA GLY A 387 13.62 7.99 25.16
C GLY A 387 14.92 8.05 24.34
N ARG A 388 15.06 7.19 23.32
CA ARG A 388 16.19 7.21 22.37
C ARG A 388 16.19 8.46 21.51
N LEU A 389 15.04 8.80 20.92
CA LEU A 389 14.89 10.00 20.09
C LEU A 389 15.24 11.28 20.84
N LYS A 390 14.77 11.40 22.09
CA LYS A 390 15.14 12.53 22.94
C LYS A 390 16.65 12.66 23.18
N LYS A 391 17.37 11.51 23.24
CA LYS A 391 18.84 11.48 23.43
C LYS A 391 19.61 11.70 22.15
N ALA A 392 19.00 11.52 20.97
CA ALA A 392 19.68 11.67 19.69
C ALA A 392 20.17 13.10 19.45
N ASN A 393 19.45 14.11 19.93
CA ASN A 393 19.86 15.53 19.97
C ASN A 393 20.53 16.03 18.67
N GLY A 394 19.97 15.62 17.51
CA GLY A 394 20.48 15.98 16.19
C GLY A 394 21.46 14.97 15.56
N ASP A 395 21.82 13.90 16.25
CA ASP A 395 22.54 12.77 15.63
C ASP A 395 21.56 11.98 14.73
N ASP A 396 21.75 12.11 13.43
CA ASP A 396 20.87 11.53 12.42
C ASP A 396 20.79 10.01 12.49
N ALA A 397 21.91 9.33 12.75
CA ALA A 397 21.94 7.86 12.83
C ALA A 397 21.19 7.34 14.07
N LEU A 398 21.31 8.03 15.20
CA LEU A 398 20.56 7.70 16.41
C LEU A 398 19.07 8.02 16.24
N GLU A 399 18.73 9.11 15.55
CA GLU A 399 17.35 9.48 15.24
C GLU A 399 16.68 8.43 14.35
N VAL A 400 17.33 7.99 13.27
CA VAL A 400 16.83 6.91 12.40
C VAL A 400 16.59 5.61 13.18
N LYS A 401 17.55 5.18 14.01
CA LYS A 401 17.39 3.99 14.86
C LYS A 401 16.26 4.13 15.87
N GLY A 402 16.08 5.33 16.43
CA GLY A 402 14.96 5.63 17.32
C GLY A 402 13.62 5.55 16.60
N LEU A 403 13.53 6.09 15.38
CA LEU A 403 12.34 6.03 14.54
C LEU A 403 12.00 4.61 14.07
N MET A 404 13.01 3.79 13.74
CA MET A 404 12.78 2.37 13.42
C MET A 404 12.14 1.63 14.60
N LEU A 405 12.64 1.84 15.80
CA LEU A 405 12.06 1.25 17.02
C LEU A 405 10.65 1.79 17.30
N PHE A 406 10.42 3.10 17.08
CA PHE A 406 9.10 3.72 17.16
C PHE A 406 8.14 3.09 16.16
N ALA A 407 8.54 2.99 14.90
CA ALA A 407 7.71 2.43 13.85
C ALA A 407 7.27 1.00 14.18
N PHE A 408 8.21 0.18 14.69
CA PHE A 408 7.89 -1.17 15.11
C PHE A 408 6.94 -1.20 16.32
N GLY A 409 7.25 -0.45 17.38
CA GLY A 409 6.43 -0.41 18.60
C GLY A 409 5.05 0.18 18.37
N TRP A 410 4.97 1.32 17.66
CA TRP A 410 3.70 1.99 17.39
C TRP A 410 2.80 1.17 16.47
N GLN A 411 3.37 0.40 15.53
CA GLN A 411 2.58 -0.51 14.71
C GLN A 411 1.87 -1.58 15.55
N LEU A 412 2.60 -2.25 16.43
CA LEU A 412 2.00 -3.25 17.31
C LEU A 412 0.94 -2.61 18.21
N THR A 413 1.21 -1.44 18.77
CA THR A 413 0.27 -0.68 19.59
C THR A 413 -0.98 -0.31 18.79
N ALA A 414 -0.84 0.21 17.58
CA ALA A 414 -1.95 0.70 16.77
C ALA A 414 -2.82 -0.45 16.25
N VAL A 415 -2.21 -1.53 15.75
CA VAL A 415 -2.96 -2.68 15.24
C VAL A 415 -3.74 -3.35 16.37
N PHE A 416 -3.06 -3.77 17.43
CA PHE A 416 -3.74 -4.49 18.51
C PHE A 416 -4.62 -3.57 19.36
N GLY A 417 -4.24 -2.30 19.54
CA GLY A 417 -5.09 -1.28 20.15
C GLY A 417 -6.40 -1.07 19.38
N SER A 418 -6.35 -1.00 18.07
CA SER A 418 -7.55 -0.90 17.23
C SER A 418 -8.45 -2.14 17.36
N PHE A 419 -7.88 -3.34 17.28
CA PHE A 419 -8.65 -4.57 17.45
C PHE A 419 -9.28 -4.67 18.84
N LEU A 420 -8.56 -4.31 19.90
CA LEU A 420 -9.08 -4.31 21.26
C LEU A 420 -10.19 -3.27 21.45
N LEU A 421 -10.04 -2.06 20.92
CA LEU A 421 -11.07 -1.03 20.97
C LEU A 421 -12.35 -1.49 20.26
N MET A 422 -12.23 -2.07 19.07
CA MET A 422 -13.38 -2.62 18.34
C MET A 422 -14.01 -3.83 19.06
N HIS A 423 -13.20 -4.68 19.69
CA HIS A 423 -13.69 -5.80 20.47
C HIS A 423 -14.49 -5.33 21.71
N ILE A 424 -14.02 -4.29 22.40
CA ILE A 424 -14.72 -3.70 23.56
C ILE A 424 -16.07 -3.10 23.15
N SER A 425 -16.18 -2.55 21.94
CA SER A 425 -17.46 -2.06 21.39
C SER A 425 -18.41 -3.19 20.93
N GLY A 426 -18.00 -4.45 21.03
CA GLY A 426 -18.80 -5.61 20.61
C GLY A 426 -18.73 -5.93 19.12
N ALA A 427 -17.84 -5.29 18.37
CA ALA A 427 -17.72 -5.54 16.94
C ALA A 427 -17.17 -6.95 16.62
N PRO A 428 -17.71 -7.66 15.62
CA PRO A 428 -17.18 -8.93 15.17
C PRO A 428 -15.78 -8.77 14.58
N ILE A 429 -15.01 -9.85 14.54
CA ILE A 429 -13.60 -9.84 14.10
C ILE A 429 -13.45 -9.33 12.65
N SER A 430 -14.41 -9.59 11.77
CA SER A 430 -14.46 -9.09 10.40
C SER A 430 -14.56 -7.56 10.35
N SER A 431 -15.46 -6.98 11.14
CA SER A 431 -15.62 -5.53 11.28
C SER A 431 -14.38 -4.88 11.91
N ALA A 432 -13.81 -5.51 12.94
CA ALA A 432 -12.56 -5.04 13.56
C ALA A 432 -11.39 -5.04 12.55
N ALA A 433 -11.30 -6.06 11.69
CA ALA A 433 -10.27 -6.14 10.64
C ALA A 433 -10.44 -5.03 9.59
N MET A 434 -11.66 -4.81 9.10
CA MET A 434 -11.96 -3.74 8.15
C MET A 434 -11.69 -2.36 8.76
N ALA A 435 -12.18 -2.11 9.96
CA ALA A 435 -11.99 -0.86 10.68
C ALA A 435 -10.51 -0.55 10.95
N THR A 436 -9.75 -1.54 11.42
CA THR A 436 -8.31 -1.39 11.70
C THR A 436 -7.50 -1.17 10.42
N SER A 437 -7.76 -1.98 9.38
CA SER A 437 -7.12 -1.82 8.08
C SER A 437 -7.30 -0.40 7.52
N SER A 438 -8.51 0.10 7.64
CA SER A 438 -8.94 1.42 7.21
C SER A 438 -8.32 2.53 8.05
N ALA A 439 -8.46 2.47 9.39
CA ALA A 439 -7.94 3.46 10.33
C ALA A 439 -6.42 3.65 10.24
N LEU A 440 -5.69 2.60 9.93
CA LEU A 440 -4.24 2.67 9.78
C LEU A 440 -3.82 2.87 8.32
N SER A 441 -4.74 2.75 7.36
CA SER A 441 -4.43 2.63 5.93
C SER A 441 -3.39 1.53 5.67
N HIS A 442 -3.53 0.41 6.41
CA HIS A 442 -2.52 -0.62 6.56
C HIS A 442 -2.57 -1.62 5.40
N PHE A 443 -1.55 -1.60 4.56
CA PHE A 443 -1.50 -2.43 3.35
C PHE A 443 -1.56 -3.94 3.61
N GLY A 444 -0.79 -4.43 4.58
CA GLY A 444 -0.75 -5.86 4.87
C GLY A 444 -2.11 -6.39 5.34
N LEU A 445 -2.77 -5.65 6.24
CA LEU A 445 -4.09 -6.02 6.74
C LEU A 445 -5.17 -5.87 5.67
N PHE A 446 -5.07 -4.83 4.83
CA PHE A 446 -5.93 -4.68 3.66
C PHE A 446 -5.83 -5.90 2.73
N ALA A 447 -4.61 -6.30 2.35
CA ALA A 447 -4.38 -7.45 1.48
C ALA A 447 -4.84 -8.78 2.11
N ALA A 448 -4.65 -8.95 3.43
CA ALA A 448 -5.13 -10.14 4.15
C ALA A 448 -6.66 -10.20 4.22
N THR A 449 -7.32 -9.07 4.45
CA THR A 449 -8.78 -8.96 4.48
C THR A 449 -9.37 -9.20 3.09
N GLN A 450 -8.81 -8.56 2.06
CA GLN A 450 -9.20 -8.75 0.66
C GLN A 450 -8.97 -10.21 0.20
N GLY A 451 -7.95 -10.88 0.73
CA GLY A 451 -7.66 -12.29 0.52
C GLY A 451 -8.55 -13.27 1.29
N GLY A 452 -9.61 -12.79 1.97
CA GLY A 452 -10.61 -13.62 2.64
C GLY A 452 -10.21 -14.11 4.04
N MET A 453 -9.14 -13.59 4.66
CA MET A 453 -8.73 -14.02 6.01
C MET A 453 -9.85 -13.84 7.04
N PHE A 454 -10.71 -12.85 6.89
CA PHE A 454 -11.80 -12.50 7.81
C PHE A 454 -13.20 -12.74 7.21
N GLY A 455 -13.29 -13.58 6.17
CA GLY A 455 -14.52 -13.97 5.49
C GLY A 455 -14.83 -13.13 4.24
N ASP A 456 -15.73 -13.67 3.40
CA ASP A 456 -16.04 -13.13 2.08
C ASP A 456 -16.71 -11.74 2.13
N GLN A 457 -17.57 -11.50 3.14
CA GLN A 457 -18.21 -10.21 3.33
C GLN A 457 -17.17 -9.11 3.58
N ALA A 458 -16.21 -9.35 4.48
CA ALA A 458 -15.13 -8.41 4.73
C ALA A 458 -14.25 -8.20 3.48
N ALA A 459 -13.95 -9.29 2.76
CA ALA A 459 -13.18 -9.23 1.52
C ALA A 459 -13.89 -8.40 0.42
N GLY A 460 -15.22 -8.50 0.34
CA GLY A 460 -16.03 -7.73 -0.59
C GLY A 460 -16.09 -6.24 -0.24
N LEU A 461 -16.24 -5.89 1.03
CA LEU A 461 -16.47 -4.50 1.47
C LEU A 461 -15.18 -3.71 1.75
N ILE A 462 -14.05 -4.38 1.93
CA ILE A 462 -12.80 -3.71 2.31
C ILE A 462 -12.34 -2.64 1.31
N PRO A 463 -12.52 -2.73 -0.02
CA PRO A 463 -12.13 -1.66 -0.94
C PRO A 463 -12.84 -0.34 -0.63
N PHE A 464 -14.13 -0.40 -0.29
CA PHE A 464 -14.92 0.77 0.09
C PHE A 464 -14.49 1.30 1.47
N ILE A 465 -14.47 0.45 2.49
CA ILE A 465 -14.13 0.83 3.86
C ILE A 465 -12.71 1.43 3.92
N PHE A 466 -11.76 0.86 3.18
CA PHE A 466 -10.39 1.34 3.08
C PHE A 466 -10.28 2.71 2.39
N ALA A 467 -11.19 3.01 1.47
CA ALA A 467 -11.20 4.29 0.77
C ALA A 467 -11.69 5.47 1.63
N MET A 468 -12.56 5.22 2.61
CA MET A 468 -13.19 6.28 3.41
C MET A 468 -12.19 7.16 4.18
N PRO A 469 -11.21 6.64 4.91
CA PRO A 469 -10.23 7.46 5.62
C PRO A 469 -9.34 8.29 4.71
N PHE A 470 -9.21 7.92 3.43
CA PHE A 470 -8.47 8.75 2.49
C PHE A 470 -9.09 10.14 2.29
N LEU A 471 -10.36 10.32 2.64
CA LEU A 471 -10.98 11.66 2.69
C LEU A 471 -10.38 12.57 3.77
N VAL A 472 -9.66 12.01 4.76
CA VAL A 472 -8.85 12.78 5.74
C VAL A 472 -7.49 13.17 5.16
N HIS A 473 -7.03 12.53 4.11
CA HIS A 473 -5.71 12.77 3.53
C HIS A 473 -5.44 14.22 3.12
N PRO A 474 -6.42 15.04 2.70
CA PRO A 474 -6.20 16.46 2.49
C PRO A 474 -5.60 17.14 3.73
N ALA A 475 -6.10 16.82 4.91
CA ALA A 475 -5.57 17.36 6.17
C ALA A 475 -4.18 16.79 6.47
N VAL A 476 -4.00 15.47 6.33
CA VAL A 476 -2.71 14.79 6.59
C VAL A 476 -1.62 15.30 5.63
N PHE A 477 -1.86 15.17 4.33
CA PHE A 477 -0.86 15.56 3.32
C PHE A 477 -0.68 17.07 3.23
N GLY A 478 -1.75 17.86 3.46
CA GLY A 478 -1.65 19.29 3.54
C GLY A 478 -0.73 19.75 4.68
N MET A 479 -0.81 19.09 5.85
CA MET A 479 0.11 19.36 6.96
C MET A 479 1.55 18.96 6.66
N PHE A 480 1.78 17.74 6.16
CA PHE A 480 3.12 17.28 5.81
C PHE A 480 3.72 18.12 4.68
N GLY A 481 2.97 18.42 3.63
CA GLY A 481 3.41 19.25 2.51
C GLY A 481 3.73 20.67 2.94
N ARG A 482 2.87 21.31 3.76
CA ARG A 482 3.11 22.64 4.32
C ARG A 482 4.35 22.66 5.24
N ALA A 483 4.49 21.63 6.08
CA ALA A 483 5.65 21.51 6.94
C ALA A 483 6.94 21.32 6.13
N ALA A 484 6.90 20.50 5.08
CA ALA A 484 8.05 20.32 4.18
C ALA A 484 8.44 21.62 3.44
N SER A 485 7.49 22.55 3.24
CA SER A 485 7.74 23.89 2.65
C SER A 485 8.32 24.88 3.66
N ASN A 486 7.98 24.73 4.95
CA ASN A 486 8.34 25.65 6.02
C ASN A 486 9.43 25.02 6.90
N GLU A 487 10.69 25.15 6.50
CA GLU A 487 11.86 24.64 7.23
C GLU A 487 11.81 23.13 7.60
N GLY A 488 10.90 22.39 7.03
CA GLY A 488 10.73 20.96 7.27
C GLY A 488 10.15 20.59 8.65
N ARG A 489 9.59 21.53 9.41
CA ARG A 489 9.09 21.27 10.77
C ARG A 489 7.58 21.14 10.82
N MET A 490 7.09 20.10 11.52
CA MET A 490 5.66 19.85 11.74
C MET A 490 5.06 20.84 12.75
N PRO A 491 3.86 21.39 12.49
CA PRO A 491 3.19 22.33 13.39
C PRO A 491 2.63 21.59 14.62
N SER A 492 3.28 21.73 15.77
CA SER A 492 2.96 20.99 17.00
C SER A 492 1.54 21.25 17.53
N LYS A 493 1.08 22.51 17.53
CA LYS A 493 -0.28 22.87 17.99
C LYS A 493 -1.37 22.22 17.13
N THR A 494 -1.24 22.30 15.81
CA THR A 494 -2.20 21.71 14.88
C THR A 494 -2.21 20.19 15.01
N THR A 495 -1.04 19.55 15.17
CA THR A 495 -0.92 18.11 15.43
C THR A 495 -1.70 17.69 16.69
N LEU A 496 -1.57 18.46 17.79
CA LEU A 496 -2.28 18.18 19.04
C LEU A 496 -3.81 18.32 18.88
N VAL A 497 -4.27 19.36 18.18
CA VAL A 497 -5.71 19.55 17.91
C VAL A 497 -6.28 18.37 17.13
N PHE A 498 -5.61 17.92 16.06
CA PHE A 498 -6.06 16.75 15.32
C PHE A 498 -6.01 15.47 16.15
N ALA A 499 -5.02 15.27 17.02
CA ALA A 499 -4.98 14.13 17.92
C ALA A 499 -6.20 14.11 18.87
N ILE A 500 -6.59 15.27 19.40
CA ILE A 500 -7.80 15.40 20.26
C ILE A 500 -9.07 15.10 19.45
N ILE A 501 -9.21 15.67 18.23
CA ILE A 501 -10.35 15.41 17.35
C ILE A 501 -10.44 13.92 17.04
N GLY A 502 -9.32 13.27 16.72
CA GLY A 502 -9.26 11.83 16.47
C GLY A 502 -9.72 11.01 17.69
N THR A 503 -9.26 11.39 18.89
CA THR A 503 -9.66 10.72 20.14
C THR A 503 -11.16 10.81 20.38
N LEU A 504 -11.74 12.01 20.28
CA LEU A 504 -13.18 12.23 20.46
C LEU A 504 -14.00 11.50 19.39
N GLY A 505 -13.52 11.52 18.14
CA GLY A 505 -14.17 10.82 17.03
C GLY A 505 -14.12 9.29 17.18
N VAL A 506 -13.02 8.72 17.67
CA VAL A 506 -12.92 7.28 17.99
C VAL A 506 -13.95 6.92 19.08
N ILE A 507 -14.05 7.69 20.15
CA ILE A 507 -15.05 7.47 21.21
C ILE A 507 -16.46 7.52 20.61
N ALA A 508 -16.76 8.53 19.80
CA ALA A 508 -18.07 8.63 19.15
C ALA A 508 -18.35 7.43 18.22
N SER A 509 -17.36 6.98 17.46
CA SER A 509 -17.51 5.84 16.55
C SER A 509 -17.78 4.52 17.27
N LEU A 510 -17.19 4.32 18.44
CA LEU A 510 -17.32 3.08 19.21
C LEU A 510 -18.59 3.01 20.06
N PHE A 511 -19.07 4.14 20.58
CA PHE A 511 -20.14 4.16 21.59
C PHE A 511 -21.41 4.89 21.17
N ILE A 512 -21.35 5.79 20.18
CA ILE A 512 -22.51 6.57 19.71
C ILE A 512 -23.06 5.99 18.41
N LEU A 513 -22.21 5.81 17.38
CA LEU A 513 -22.66 5.34 16.06
C LEU A 513 -23.33 3.94 16.09
N PRO A 514 -22.91 2.97 16.93
CA PRO A 514 -23.60 1.68 17.01
C PRO A 514 -25.05 1.78 17.54
N THR A 515 -25.40 2.90 18.18
CA THR A 515 -26.74 3.11 18.76
C THR A 515 -27.70 3.84 17.81
N LEU A 516 -27.21 4.33 16.69
CA LEU A 516 -27.99 4.97 15.63
C LEU A 516 -28.47 3.95 14.60
#